data_083668448677fe16f26e89756d38b0de
#
_entry.id   083668448677fe16f26e89756d38b0de
#
_cell.length_a   1.000
_cell.length_b   1.000
_cell.length_c   1.000
_cell.angle_alpha   90.00
_cell.angle_beta   90.00
_cell.angle_gamma   90.00
#
_symmetry.space_group_name_H-M   'P 1'
#
loop_
_entity.id
_entity.type
_entity.pdbx_description
1 polymer ?
#
loop_
_entity_poly.entity_id
_entity_poly.type
_entity_poly.pdbx_seq_one_letter_code
_entity_poly.pdbx_strand_id
1 'polypeptide(L)'
;TVFELQGIINTALNKAFNILFLVVFRMGVTGYVLSVVIANVIVTLLMVVWQRLYRDMKLSLFDPAIARDMLKYSVPMIPTTIFWWVTSVSGQFLVKSMCGDEANGIFAASYKIPTVLTLMTTIFIEAWQYSAVADTDEKTSGSFVAELFRTYSGLIFMAASALTALSKVFARIMLASAYYSAWEYIPTLVIATTF
;
A
#
# COMPACT_ATOMS: atom_id res chain seq x y z
N THR A 1 7.21 -10.86 15.19
CA THR A 1 8.59 -10.46 14.91
C THR A 1 8.78 -8.95 15.09
N VAL A 2 10.05 -8.45 15.11
CA VAL A 2 10.37 -7.03 15.33
C VAL A 2 9.75 -6.14 14.25
N PHE A 3 9.70 -6.63 13.02
CA PHE A 3 9.12 -5.92 11.87
C PHE A 3 7.61 -5.69 12.02
N GLU A 4 6.87 -6.69 12.44
CA GLU A 4 5.41 -6.57 12.69
C GLU A 4 5.12 -5.59 13.83
N LEU A 5 5.92 -5.66 14.90
CA LEU A 5 5.80 -4.75 16.03
C LEU A 5 6.04 -3.29 15.62
N GLN A 6 7.01 -3.06 14.72
CA GLN A 6 7.25 -1.74 14.10
C GLN A 6 6.00 -1.20 13.40
N GLY A 7 5.32 -2.02 12.60
CA GLY A 7 4.09 -1.63 11.90
C GLY A 7 2.97 -1.23 12.87
N ILE A 8 2.79 -2.00 13.94
CA ILE A 8 1.78 -1.73 14.97
C ILE A 8 2.11 -0.42 15.71
N ILE A 9 3.34 -0.24 16.14
CA ILE A 9 3.79 0.97 16.85
C ILE A 9 3.63 2.20 15.95
N ASN A 10 4.04 2.10 14.68
CA ASN A 10 3.91 3.19 13.72
C ASN A 10 2.44 3.60 13.53
N THR A 11 1.57 2.63 13.35
CA THR A 11 0.13 2.88 13.18
C THR A 11 -0.47 3.51 14.42
N ALA A 12 -0.14 3.00 15.61
CA ALA A 12 -0.64 3.54 16.87
C ALA A 12 -0.18 4.99 17.11
N LEU A 13 1.11 5.26 16.91
CA LEU A 13 1.68 6.61 17.05
C LEU A 13 1.09 7.58 16.01
N ASN A 14 0.99 7.14 14.76
CA ASN A 14 0.39 7.97 13.70
C ASN A 14 -1.05 8.35 14.06
N LYS A 15 -1.87 7.40 14.53
CA LYS A 15 -3.25 7.69 14.93
C LYS A 15 -3.33 8.58 16.16
N ALA A 16 -2.47 8.38 17.16
CA ALA A 16 -2.41 9.22 18.34
C ALA A 16 -2.03 10.67 17.99
N PHE A 17 -0.99 10.87 17.16
CA PHE A 17 -0.61 12.21 16.71
C PHE A 17 -1.65 12.83 15.77
N ASN A 18 -2.33 12.05 14.93
CA ASN A 18 -3.45 12.56 14.12
C ASN A 18 -4.57 13.12 15.01
N ILE A 19 -4.97 12.40 16.04
CA ILE A 19 -5.98 12.89 17.01
C ILE A 19 -5.47 14.16 17.68
N LEU A 20 -4.23 14.17 18.15
CA LEU A 20 -3.66 15.32 18.83
C LEU A 20 -3.61 16.58 17.93
N PHE A 21 -3.06 16.46 16.73
CA PHE A 21 -2.88 17.63 15.84
C PHE A 21 -4.17 18.07 15.13
N LEU A 22 -5.03 17.12 14.75
CA LEU A 22 -6.28 17.44 14.04
C LEU A 22 -7.39 17.87 15.00
N VAL A 23 -7.55 17.17 16.14
CA VAL A 23 -8.70 17.41 17.04
C VAL A 23 -8.33 18.43 18.10
N VAL A 24 -7.18 18.27 18.79
CA VAL A 24 -6.80 19.16 19.90
C VAL A 24 -6.23 20.47 19.36
N PHE A 25 -5.23 20.42 18.47
CA PHE A 25 -4.60 21.63 17.94
C PHE A 25 -5.30 22.21 16.72
N ARG A 26 -6.26 21.50 16.12
CA ARG A 26 -7.06 21.93 14.94
C ARG A 26 -6.22 22.45 13.77
N MET A 27 -5.05 21.85 13.56
CA MET A 27 -4.09 22.30 12.54
C MET A 27 -4.48 21.90 11.11
N GLY A 28 -5.60 21.21 10.89
CA GLY A 28 -6.07 20.80 9.57
C GLY A 28 -5.06 19.92 8.83
N VAL A 29 -4.89 20.18 7.52
CA VAL A 29 -4.00 19.36 6.64
C VAL A 29 -2.55 19.38 7.12
N THR A 30 -2.06 20.53 7.60
CA THR A 30 -0.69 20.65 8.13
C THR A 30 -0.47 19.74 9.34
N GLY A 31 -1.47 19.65 10.23
CA GLY A 31 -1.42 18.74 11.38
C GLY A 31 -1.38 17.27 10.95
N TYR A 32 -2.10 16.90 9.89
CA TYR A 32 -2.04 15.56 9.34
C TYR A 32 -0.63 15.21 8.81
N VAL A 33 -0.04 16.06 7.99
CA VAL A 33 1.31 15.84 7.46
C VAL A 33 2.34 15.77 8.59
N LEU A 34 2.24 16.67 9.57
CA LEU A 34 3.14 16.69 10.72
C LEU A 34 3.05 15.43 11.57
N SER A 35 1.85 14.90 11.79
CA SER A 35 1.64 13.64 12.52
C SER A 35 2.33 12.45 11.85
N VAL A 36 2.23 12.36 10.52
CA VAL A 36 2.88 11.29 9.74
C VAL A 36 4.40 11.40 9.83
N VAL A 37 4.94 12.60 9.67
CA VAL A 37 6.40 12.82 9.73
C VAL A 37 6.94 12.49 11.12
N ILE A 38 6.32 13.03 12.17
CA ILE A 38 6.77 12.81 13.56
C ILE A 38 6.66 11.32 13.93
N ALA A 39 5.55 10.65 13.60
CA ALA A 39 5.40 9.23 13.89
C ALA A 39 6.50 8.41 13.22
N ASN A 40 6.79 8.66 11.94
CA ASN A 40 7.84 7.95 11.21
C ASN A 40 9.24 8.22 11.79
N VAL A 41 9.55 9.46 12.15
CA VAL A 41 10.84 9.80 12.76
C VAL A 41 11.01 9.08 14.11
N ILE A 42 9.99 9.12 14.97
CA ILE A 42 10.04 8.45 16.28
C ILE A 42 10.22 6.94 16.11
N VAL A 43 9.45 6.30 15.22
CA VAL A 43 9.55 4.85 15.00
C VAL A 43 10.91 4.49 14.44
N THR A 44 11.44 5.26 13.50
CA THR A 44 12.78 5.03 12.95
C THR A 44 13.85 5.12 14.04
N LEU A 45 13.81 6.16 14.87
CA LEU A 45 14.75 6.31 15.98
C LEU A 45 14.61 5.17 16.99
N LEU A 46 13.39 4.78 17.35
CA LEU A 46 13.15 3.63 18.22
C LEU A 46 13.76 2.35 17.66
N MET A 47 13.60 2.10 16.36
CA MET A 47 14.14 0.89 15.72
C MET A 47 15.67 0.92 15.66
N VAL A 48 16.29 2.04 15.34
CA VAL A 48 17.75 2.21 15.34
C VAL A 48 18.32 1.93 16.73
N VAL A 49 17.66 2.43 17.77
CA VAL A 49 18.10 2.22 19.16
C VAL A 49 17.83 0.78 19.62
N TRP A 50 16.66 0.25 19.37
CA TRP A 50 16.26 -1.08 19.83
C TRP A 50 17.09 -2.18 19.19
N GLN A 51 17.29 -2.12 17.89
CA GLN A 51 18.09 -3.09 17.14
C GLN A 51 19.60 -2.82 17.27
N ARG A 52 19.99 -1.74 17.98
CA ARG A 52 21.40 -1.32 18.13
C ARG A 52 22.13 -1.16 16.79
N LEU A 53 21.41 -0.77 15.73
CA LEU A 53 21.98 -0.63 14.39
C LEU A 53 23.21 0.28 14.38
N TYR A 54 23.26 1.28 15.28
CA TYR A 54 24.41 2.18 15.44
C TYR A 54 25.73 1.45 15.76
N ARG A 55 25.67 0.22 16.30
CA ARG A 55 26.87 -0.57 16.60
C ARG A 55 27.41 -1.30 15.38
N ASP A 56 26.53 -1.61 14.44
CA ASP A 56 26.87 -2.37 13.22
C ASP A 56 27.17 -1.43 12.04
N MET A 57 26.81 -0.15 12.15
CA MET A 57 27.11 0.90 11.18
C MET A 57 28.58 1.36 11.28
N LYS A 58 29.50 0.52 10.81
CA LYS A 58 30.93 0.88 10.72
C LYS A 58 31.25 1.19 9.27
N LEU A 59 31.81 2.41 9.04
CA LEU A 59 32.29 2.79 7.71
C LEU A 59 33.36 1.81 7.17
N SER A 60 34.08 1.12 8.05
CA SER A 60 35.08 0.12 7.67
C SER A 60 34.49 -1.14 7.05
N LEU A 61 33.18 -1.39 7.20
CA LEU A 61 32.47 -2.50 6.59
C LEU A 61 31.87 -2.15 5.22
N PHE A 62 32.05 -0.90 4.76
CA PHE A 62 31.54 -0.49 3.46
C PHE A 62 32.38 -1.13 2.34
N ASP A 63 31.73 -2.04 1.60
CA ASP A 63 32.31 -2.68 0.42
C ASP A 63 31.77 -1.96 -0.84
N PRO A 64 32.64 -1.26 -1.60
CA PRO A 64 32.24 -0.58 -2.82
C PRO A 64 31.73 -1.52 -3.91
N ALA A 65 32.19 -2.79 -3.93
CA ALA A 65 31.75 -3.78 -4.91
C ALA A 65 30.27 -4.16 -4.65
N ILE A 66 29.92 -4.47 -3.41
CA ILE A 66 28.56 -4.76 -3.01
C ILE A 66 27.66 -3.54 -3.27
N ALA A 67 28.09 -2.35 -2.90
CA ALA A 67 27.34 -1.12 -3.15
C ALA A 67 27.06 -0.89 -4.64
N ARG A 68 28.05 -1.16 -5.50
CA ARG A 68 27.90 -1.05 -6.95
C ARG A 68 26.89 -2.06 -7.50
N ASP A 69 26.94 -3.31 -7.03
CA ASP A 69 26.02 -4.35 -7.49
C ASP A 69 24.59 -4.04 -7.04
N MET A 70 24.40 -3.56 -5.81
CA MET A 70 23.11 -3.07 -5.32
C MET A 70 22.57 -1.90 -6.17
N LEU A 71 23.43 -0.92 -6.50
CA LEU A 71 23.03 0.20 -7.36
C LEU A 71 22.70 -0.26 -8.77
N LYS A 72 23.48 -1.17 -9.35
CA LYS A 72 23.23 -1.73 -10.68
C LYS A 72 21.87 -2.44 -10.77
N TYR A 73 21.43 -3.07 -9.67
CA TYR A 73 20.11 -3.67 -9.57
C TYR A 73 19.01 -2.63 -9.32
N SER A 74 19.24 -1.69 -8.42
CA SER A 74 18.20 -0.75 -7.97
C SER A 74 17.93 0.38 -8.96
N VAL A 75 18.97 0.92 -9.64
CA VAL A 75 18.81 2.05 -10.57
C VAL A 75 17.85 1.74 -11.72
N PRO A 76 17.87 0.57 -12.38
CA PRO A 76 16.87 0.21 -13.39
C PRO A 76 15.44 0.09 -12.86
N MET A 77 15.25 -0.10 -11.56
CA MET A 77 13.92 -0.19 -10.96
C MET A 77 13.30 1.18 -10.67
N ILE A 78 14.11 2.25 -10.60
CA ILE A 78 13.62 3.61 -10.32
C ILE A 78 12.57 4.07 -11.34
N PRO A 79 12.78 3.96 -12.67
CA PRO A 79 11.77 4.32 -13.66
C PRO A 79 10.45 3.58 -13.46
N THR A 80 10.50 2.28 -13.16
CA THR A 80 9.29 1.47 -12.92
C THR A 80 8.48 2.01 -11.75
N THR A 81 9.14 2.35 -10.65
CA THR A 81 8.49 2.93 -9.46
C THR A 81 7.90 4.30 -9.76
N ILE A 82 8.62 5.14 -10.52
CA ILE A 82 8.14 6.47 -10.92
C ILE A 82 6.90 6.32 -11.83
N PHE A 83 6.94 5.46 -12.83
CA PHE A 83 5.81 5.23 -13.74
C PHE A 83 4.59 4.68 -13.00
N TRP A 84 4.81 3.75 -12.08
CA TRP A 84 3.73 3.25 -11.23
C TRP A 84 3.10 4.36 -10.39
N TRP A 85 3.91 5.21 -9.78
CA TRP A 85 3.44 6.37 -9.01
C TRP A 85 2.66 7.35 -9.88
N VAL A 86 3.20 7.72 -11.05
CA VAL A 86 2.53 8.60 -12.01
C VAL A 86 1.17 8.03 -12.41
N THR A 87 1.11 6.75 -12.75
CA THR A 87 -0.15 6.07 -13.12
C THR A 87 -1.16 6.10 -11.97
N SER A 88 -0.71 5.88 -10.73
CA SER A 88 -1.57 5.87 -9.55
C SER A 88 -2.16 7.24 -9.23
N VAL A 89 -1.39 8.32 -9.44
CA VAL A 89 -1.81 9.70 -9.12
C VAL A 89 -2.54 10.35 -10.27
N SER A 90 -2.21 10.01 -11.52
CA SER A 90 -2.75 10.67 -12.72
C SER A 90 -4.27 10.56 -12.83
N GLY A 91 -4.85 9.45 -12.41
CA GLY A 91 -6.30 9.26 -12.42
C GLY A 91 -7.04 10.32 -11.58
N GLN A 92 -6.58 10.54 -10.36
CA GLN A 92 -7.17 11.56 -9.47
C GLN A 92 -6.91 12.98 -9.99
N PHE A 93 -5.71 13.23 -10.51
CA PHE A 93 -5.37 14.53 -11.08
C PHE A 93 -6.22 14.88 -12.31
N LEU A 94 -6.42 13.92 -13.21
CA LEU A 94 -7.27 14.09 -14.40
C LEU A 94 -8.72 14.33 -14.02
N VAL A 95 -9.29 13.54 -13.11
CA VAL A 95 -10.68 13.75 -12.65
C VAL A 95 -10.82 15.11 -12.01
N LYS A 96 -9.88 15.53 -11.15
CA LYS A 96 -9.91 16.85 -10.53
C LYS A 96 -9.83 17.97 -11.55
N SER A 97 -8.93 17.88 -12.53
CA SER A 97 -8.74 18.94 -13.54
C SER A 97 -9.87 19.07 -14.55
N MET A 98 -10.55 17.95 -14.87
CA MET A 98 -11.61 17.91 -15.89
C MET A 98 -13.02 18.04 -15.30
N CYS A 99 -13.26 17.45 -14.13
CA CYS A 99 -14.59 17.34 -13.53
C CYS A 99 -14.73 18.11 -12.21
N GLY A 100 -13.65 18.67 -11.67
CA GLY A 100 -13.64 19.46 -10.45
C GLY A 100 -13.49 18.67 -9.15
N ASP A 101 -13.48 19.38 -8.03
CA ASP A 101 -13.17 18.83 -6.71
C ASP A 101 -14.26 17.86 -6.19
N GLU A 102 -15.53 18.13 -6.50
CA GLU A 102 -16.66 17.29 -6.06
C GLU A 102 -16.58 15.89 -6.72
N ALA A 103 -16.40 15.85 -8.04
CA ALA A 103 -16.24 14.60 -8.79
C ALA A 103 -15.00 13.82 -8.34
N ASN A 104 -13.90 14.53 -8.07
CA ASN A 104 -12.69 13.92 -7.53
C ASN A 104 -12.92 13.33 -6.13
N GLY A 105 -13.72 13.98 -5.30
CA GLY A 105 -14.14 13.46 -3.99
C GLY A 105 -14.92 12.15 -4.11
N ILE A 106 -15.87 12.08 -5.03
CA ILE A 106 -16.67 10.86 -5.32
C ILE A 106 -15.75 9.75 -5.85
N PHE A 107 -14.85 10.06 -6.80
CA PHE A 107 -13.89 9.11 -7.34
C PHE A 107 -12.96 8.55 -6.26
N ALA A 108 -12.39 9.41 -5.41
CA ALA A 108 -11.55 8.98 -4.30
C ALA A 108 -12.30 8.11 -3.26
N ALA A 109 -13.57 8.42 -3.02
CA ALA A 109 -14.44 7.62 -2.17
C ALA A 109 -14.73 6.24 -2.79
N SER A 110 -15.00 6.19 -4.10
CA SER A 110 -15.23 4.95 -4.85
C SER A 110 -14.02 4.02 -4.81
N TYR A 111 -12.81 4.57 -4.81
CA TYR A 111 -11.56 3.80 -4.79
C TYR A 111 -11.30 3.05 -3.48
N LYS A 112 -11.93 3.47 -2.37
CA LYS A 112 -11.76 2.82 -1.06
C LYS A 112 -12.19 1.36 -1.04
N ILE A 113 -13.19 0.99 -1.81
CA ILE A 113 -13.71 -0.38 -1.84
C ILE A 113 -12.81 -1.31 -2.65
N PRO A 114 -12.40 -0.96 -3.89
CA PRO A 114 -11.41 -1.74 -4.63
C PRO A 114 -10.05 -1.90 -3.93
N THR A 115 -9.65 -0.98 -3.04
CA THR A 115 -8.39 -1.14 -2.28
C THR A 115 -8.34 -2.42 -1.44
N VAL A 116 -9.46 -3.03 -1.12
CA VAL A 116 -9.51 -4.35 -0.46
C VAL A 116 -8.86 -5.41 -1.35
N LEU A 117 -9.11 -5.39 -2.66
CA LEU A 117 -8.47 -6.31 -3.61
C LEU A 117 -6.95 -6.06 -3.68
N THR A 118 -6.56 -4.79 -3.73
CA THR A 118 -5.13 -4.42 -3.71
C THR A 118 -4.44 -4.94 -2.45
N LEU A 119 -5.11 -4.84 -1.29
CA LEU A 119 -4.59 -5.37 -0.03
C LEU A 119 -4.43 -6.90 -0.09
N MET A 120 -5.44 -7.63 -0.59
CA MET A 120 -5.36 -9.08 -0.77
C MET A 120 -4.20 -9.46 -1.71
N THR A 121 -4.04 -8.74 -2.81
CA THR A 121 -2.92 -8.93 -3.76
C THR A 121 -1.57 -8.69 -3.09
N THR A 122 -1.43 -7.61 -2.32
CA THR A 122 -0.17 -7.28 -1.63
C THR A 122 0.21 -8.37 -0.63
N ILE A 123 -0.74 -8.80 0.22
CA ILE A 123 -0.51 -9.88 1.19
C ILE A 123 -0.09 -11.18 0.49
N PHE A 124 -0.75 -11.49 -0.63
CA PHE A 124 -0.43 -12.68 -1.41
C PHE A 124 0.98 -12.60 -2.01
N ILE A 125 1.34 -11.47 -2.63
CA ILE A 125 2.67 -11.27 -3.23
C ILE A 125 3.76 -11.33 -2.17
N GLU A 126 3.55 -10.71 -1.01
CA GLU A 126 4.50 -10.78 0.10
C GLU A 126 4.70 -12.23 0.58
N ALA A 127 3.62 -12.97 0.82
CA ALA A 127 3.70 -14.38 1.20
C ALA A 127 4.40 -15.24 0.14
N TRP A 128 4.10 -15.00 -1.15
CA TRP A 128 4.73 -15.65 -2.28
C TRP A 128 6.24 -15.39 -2.36
N GLN A 129 6.67 -14.14 -2.18
CA GLN A 129 8.08 -13.77 -2.23
C GLN A 129 8.90 -14.55 -1.19
N TYR A 130 8.36 -14.72 0.01
CA TYR A 130 9.04 -15.52 1.04
C TYR A 130 9.15 -17.00 0.64
N SER A 131 8.10 -17.57 0.05
CA SER A 131 8.10 -18.97 -0.39
C SER A 131 9.04 -19.19 -1.58
N ALA A 132 9.06 -18.28 -2.54
CA ALA A 132 9.92 -18.36 -3.72
C ALA A 132 11.41 -18.25 -3.41
N VAL A 133 11.78 -17.51 -2.36
CA VAL A 133 13.18 -17.42 -1.90
C VAL A 133 13.60 -18.66 -1.10
N ALA A 134 12.67 -19.32 -0.42
CA ALA A 134 12.94 -20.49 0.40
C ALA A 134 13.09 -21.80 -0.43
N ASP A 135 12.45 -21.88 -1.59
CA ASP A 135 12.40 -23.09 -2.42
C ASP A 135 13.43 -23.00 -3.55
N THR A 136 14.58 -23.67 -3.35
CA THR A 136 15.72 -23.66 -4.29
C THR A 136 15.66 -24.82 -5.32
N ASP A 137 14.61 -25.66 -5.29
CA ASP A 137 14.49 -26.85 -6.14
C ASP A 137 13.79 -26.52 -7.48
N GLU A 138 14.59 -26.42 -8.55
CA GLU A 138 14.15 -26.07 -9.92
C GLU A 138 13.06 -26.99 -10.51
N LYS A 139 12.92 -28.22 -10.03
CA LYS A 139 11.97 -29.19 -10.60
C LYS A 139 10.53 -29.07 -10.10
N THR A 140 10.32 -28.48 -8.94
CA THR A 140 8.99 -28.30 -8.33
C THR A 140 8.35 -26.96 -8.74
N SER A 141 9.14 -26.04 -9.28
CA SER A 141 8.77 -24.62 -9.48
C SER A 141 7.62 -24.42 -10.48
N GLY A 142 7.59 -25.14 -11.60
CA GLY A 142 6.63 -24.82 -12.68
C GLY A 142 5.18 -25.21 -12.38
N SER A 143 4.93 -26.40 -11.85
CA SER A 143 3.60 -26.88 -11.49
C SER A 143 3.04 -26.15 -10.28
N PHE A 144 3.90 -25.86 -9.30
CA PHE A 144 3.54 -25.12 -8.09
C PHE A 144 3.16 -23.68 -8.41
N VAL A 145 3.92 -22.99 -9.27
CA VAL A 145 3.58 -21.61 -9.73
C VAL A 145 2.24 -21.59 -10.46
N ALA A 146 1.98 -22.57 -11.33
CA ALA A 146 0.72 -22.64 -12.07
C ALA A 146 -0.49 -22.88 -11.14
N GLU A 147 -0.38 -23.77 -10.17
CA GLU A 147 -1.43 -24.05 -9.19
C GLU A 147 -1.68 -22.85 -8.29
N LEU A 148 -0.63 -22.19 -7.85
CA LEU A 148 -0.71 -20.97 -7.05
C LEU A 148 -1.41 -19.85 -7.82
N PHE A 149 -1.01 -19.61 -9.06
CA PHE A 149 -1.63 -18.60 -9.91
C PHE A 149 -3.11 -18.88 -10.14
N ARG A 150 -3.46 -20.16 -10.35
CA ARG A 150 -4.87 -20.59 -10.51
C ARG A 150 -5.69 -20.29 -9.24
N THR A 151 -5.15 -20.64 -8.08
CA THR A 151 -5.80 -20.42 -6.78
C THR A 151 -5.96 -18.94 -6.49
N TYR A 152 -4.90 -18.16 -6.68
CA TYR A 152 -4.91 -16.72 -6.52
C TYR A 152 -5.94 -16.05 -7.43
N SER A 153 -5.91 -16.35 -8.73
CA SER A 153 -6.85 -15.80 -9.70
C SER A 153 -8.29 -16.12 -9.33
N GLY A 154 -8.56 -17.38 -8.92
CA GLY A 154 -9.89 -17.78 -8.45
C GLY A 154 -10.37 -16.98 -7.25
N LEU A 155 -9.52 -16.77 -6.26
CA LEU A 155 -9.83 -15.95 -5.07
C LEU A 155 -10.09 -14.48 -5.41
N ILE A 156 -9.24 -13.88 -6.25
CA ILE A 156 -9.39 -12.48 -6.65
C ILE A 156 -10.66 -12.26 -7.47
N PHE A 157 -10.96 -13.14 -8.44
CA PHE A 157 -12.20 -13.04 -9.23
C PHE A 157 -13.45 -13.26 -8.36
N MET A 158 -13.40 -14.17 -7.40
CA MET A 158 -14.49 -14.36 -6.46
C MET A 158 -14.70 -13.13 -5.58
N ALA A 159 -13.63 -12.56 -5.03
CA ALA A 159 -13.70 -11.33 -4.23
C ALA A 159 -14.18 -10.13 -5.06
N ALA A 160 -13.68 -9.96 -6.27
CA ALA A 160 -14.11 -8.92 -7.20
C ALA A 160 -15.60 -9.02 -7.54
N SER A 161 -16.08 -10.24 -7.81
CA SER A 161 -17.50 -10.49 -8.07
C SER A 161 -18.36 -10.16 -6.86
N ALA A 162 -17.95 -10.56 -5.66
CA ALA A 162 -18.64 -10.25 -4.42
C ALA A 162 -18.67 -8.72 -4.14
N LEU A 163 -17.55 -8.02 -4.31
CA LEU A 163 -17.48 -6.57 -4.14
C LEU A 163 -18.36 -5.84 -5.16
N THR A 164 -18.40 -6.31 -6.40
CA THR A 164 -19.26 -5.75 -7.45
C THR A 164 -20.74 -5.96 -7.12
N ALA A 165 -21.12 -7.17 -6.75
CA ALA A 165 -22.51 -7.50 -6.39
C ALA A 165 -23.00 -6.74 -5.15
N LEU A 166 -22.13 -6.55 -4.18
CA LEU A 166 -22.42 -5.87 -2.91
C LEU A 166 -22.03 -4.39 -2.89
N SER A 167 -21.69 -3.78 -4.04
CA SER A 167 -21.20 -2.41 -4.15
C SER A 167 -22.10 -1.38 -3.45
N LYS A 168 -23.43 -1.49 -3.62
CA LYS A 168 -24.42 -0.63 -2.95
C LYS A 168 -24.40 -0.78 -1.43
N VAL A 169 -24.25 -2.01 -0.94
CA VAL A 169 -24.22 -2.31 0.50
C VAL A 169 -22.94 -1.74 1.12
N PHE A 170 -21.80 -1.99 0.50
CA PHE A 170 -20.52 -1.45 0.96
C PHE A 170 -20.49 0.07 0.91
N ALA A 171 -20.99 0.68 -0.17
CA ALA A 171 -21.08 2.14 -0.26
C ALA A 171 -21.93 2.71 0.88
N ARG A 172 -23.04 2.07 1.22
CA ARG A 172 -23.95 2.52 2.29
C ARG A 172 -23.34 2.40 3.70
N ILE A 173 -22.52 1.37 3.93
CA ILE A 173 -21.90 1.12 5.24
C ILE A 173 -20.61 1.92 5.42
N MET A 174 -19.78 2.03 4.37
CA MET A 174 -18.43 2.56 4.47
C MET A 174 -18.31 4.02 4.07
N LEU A 175 -19.24 4.55 3.28
CA LEU A 175 -19.18 5.92 2.79
C LEU A 175 -20.21 6.80 3.49
N ALA A 176 -19.85 8.07 3.70
CA ALA A 176 -20.81 9.06 4.17
C ALA A 176 -21.92 9.27 3.12
N SER A 177 -23.11 9.67 3.56
CA SER A 177 -24.29 9.84 2.70
C SER A 177 -24.04 10.77 1.50
N ALA A 178 -23.17 11.78 1.66
CA ALA A 178 -22.77 12.71 0.59
C ALA A 178 -22.03 12.01 -0.56
N TYR A 179 -21.38 10.86 -0.32
CA TYR A 179 -20.62 10.09 -1.30
C TYR A 179 -21.31 8.81 -1.73
N TYR A 180 -22.61 8.66 -1.45
CA TYR A 180 -23.33 7.42 -1.78
C TYR A 180 -23.34 7.13 -3.28
N SER A 181 -23.39 8.14 -4.15
CA SER A 181 -23.31 8.00 -5.62
C SER A 181 -22.04 7.29 -6.11
N ALA A 182 -21.02 7.19 -5.26
CA ALA A 182 -19.78 6.44 -5.54
C ALA A 182 -20.02 4.96 -5.90
N TRP A 183 -21.15 4.35 -5.46
CA TRP A 183 -21.46 2.96 -5.76
C TRP A 183 -21.54 2.66 -7.27
N GLU A 184 -21.87 3.64 -8.09
CA GLU A 184 -21.97 3.48 -9.55
C GLU A 184 -20.60 3.24 -10.20
N TYR A 185 -19.54 3.80 -9.63
CA TYR A 185 -18.18 3.71 -10.13
C TYR A 185 -17.41 2.50 -9.57
N ILE A 186 -17.85 1.94 -8.43
CA ILE A 186 -17.19 0.82 -7.75
C ILE A 186 -17.03 -0.40 -8.67
N PRO A 187 -18.04 -0.87 -9.41
CA PRO A 187 -17.88 -2.05 -10.28
C PRO A 187 -16.78 -1.87 -11.33
N THR A 188 -16.74 -0.71 -11.98
CA THR A 188 -15.73 -0.40 -13.00
C THR A 188 -14.33 -0.35 -12.38
N LEU A 189 -14.19 0.26 -11.20
CA LEU A 189 -12.91 0.33 -10.49
C LEU A 189 -12.47 -1.04 -9.96
N VAL A 190 -13.39 -1.88 -9.53
CA VAL A 190 -13.10 -3.26 -9.14
C VAL A 190 -12.55 -4.05 -10.31
N ILE A 191 -13.17 -3.93 -11.49
CA ILE A 191 -12.65 -4.57 -12.72
C ILE A 191 -11.25 -4.03 -13.03
N ALA A 192 -11.06 -2.71 -13.02
CA ALA A 192 -9.76 -2.09 -13.30
C ALA A 192 -8.64 -2.50 -12.32
N THR A 193 -8.98 -2.81 -11.07
CA THR A 193 -8.00 -3.25 -10.05
C THR A 193 -7.76 -4.76 -10.05
N THR A 194 -8.59 -5.53 -10.75
CA THR A 194 -8.46 -7.00 -10.84
C THR A 194 -7.42 -7.40 -11.89
N PHE A 195 -7.19 -6.56 -12.88
CA PHE A 195 -6.23 -6.75 -13.98
C PHE A 195 -4.99 -5.89 -13.79
#